data_1bc51d0668ffe2e17d95935ec8c2dc13
#
_entry.id   1bc51d0668ffe2e17d95935ec8c2dc13
#
_cell.length_a   1.000
_cell.length_b   1.000
_cell.length_c   1.000
_cell.angle_alpha   90.00
_cell.angle_beta   90.00
_cell.angle_gamma   90.00
#
_symmetry.space_group_name_H-M   'P 1'
#
loop_
_entity.id
_entity.type
_entity.pdbx_description
1 polymer ?
#
loop_
_entity_poly.entity_id
_entity_poly.type
_entity_poly.pdbx_seq_one_letter_code
_entity_poly.pdbx_strand_id
1 'polypeptide(L)'
;LLSKEGNFTVITNVDSLGIVTSVNEPKYGKFSFQPLDDRIATIVGNSLRRVLLSSLPGASVYYIKIDGVLHEFSTMPGIVEDVTQIALNLKKLRFRVFSDRNKILYLSAKGIGQVTAADIQADSEIEILNPSLHIATLSEKDASLSMEIGVTTGTRYICADKYTDLEGQMNVIPIDSYFSPVEKVCYNIQKLEGDSTGRSVLVMELWTDGSLLPNEALSRGAKILSDYLNHFVGLKAGLEKVQKSDCIQVQGTIPPLDMKVEDLNLSVRALNCLKRAGVENLG
;
A
#
# COMPACT_ATOMS: atom_id res chain seq x y z
N LEU A 1 -7.64 -42.26 17.25
CA LEU A 1 -8.06 -41.41 16.14
C LEU A 1 -8.69 -40.16 16.75
N LEU A 2 -7.87 -39.18 17.08
CA LEU A 2 -8.30 -37.87 17.60
C LEU A 2 -8.31 -36.88 16.43
N SER A 3 -9.50 -36.54 15.96
CA SER A 3 -9.75 -35.43 15.05
C SER A 3 -9.53 -34.14 15.83
N LYS A 4 -8.54 -33.34 15.43
CA LYS A 4 -8.43 -31.95 15.87
C LYS A 4 -9.57 -31.17 15.23
N GLU A 5 -10.59 -30.88 16.03
CA GLU A 5 -11.68 -29.97 15.66
C GLU A 5 -11.12 -28.55 15.56
N GLY A 6 -10.88 -28.09 14.33
CA GLY A 6 -10.71 -26.68 14.05
C GLY A 6 -12.05 -25.98 14.23
N ASN A 7 -12.10 -24.91 15.02
CA ASN A 7 -13.30 -24.09 15.21
C ASN A 7 -13.70 -23.45 13.88
N PHE A 8 -14.72 -24.01 13.24
CA PHE A 8 -15.35 -23.43 12.04
C PHE A 8 -16.40 -22.41 12.49
N THR A 9 -16.16 -21.15 12.23
CA THR A 9 -17.16 -20.11 12.38
C THR A 9 -17.89 -19.92 11.05
N VAL A 10 -19.13 -20.39 10.95
CA VAL A 10 -19.98 -20.19 9.78
C VAL A 10 -20.68 -18.85 9.93
N ILE A 11 -20.39 -17.90 9.05
CA ILE A 11 -21.14 -16.64 8.95
C ILE A 11 -22.09 -16.78 7.76
N THR A 12 -23.36 -17.04 8.05
CA THR A 12 -24.45 -17.10 7.06
C THR A 12 -25.18 -15.77 7.04
N ASN A 13 -25.25 -15.09 5.88
CA ASN A 13 -26.42 -14.30 5.46
C ASN A 13 -26.16 -13.50 4.16
N VAL A 14 -26.26 -14.18 3.07
CA VAL A 14 -26.90 -13.73 1.81
C VAL A 14 -27.46 -15.01 1.24
N ASP A 15 -28.71 -15.06 0.85
CA ASP A 15 -29.49 -16.24 0.46
C ASP A 15 -28.64 -17.40 -0.11
N SER A 16 -28.20 -18.34 0.79
CA SER A 16 -27.43 -19.55 0.52
C SER A 16 -25.89 -19.44 0.37
N LEU A 17 -25.26 -18.26 0.37
CA LEU A 17 -23.79 -18.18 0.31
C LEU A 17 -23.17 -18.38 1.69
N GLY A 18 -22.39 -19.44 1.88
CA GLY A 18 -21.63 -19.70 3.10
C GLY A 18 -20.18 -19.26 2.97
N ILE A 19 -19.65 -18.58 4.01
CA ILE A 19 -18.24 -18.30 4.15
C ILE A 19 -17.70 -19.20 5.26
N VAL A 20 -16.74 -20.04 4.93
CA VAL A 20 -16.06 -20.90 5.91
C VAL A 20 -14.62 -20.42 6.05
N THR A 21 -14.26 -20.03 7.27
CA THR A 21 -12.87 -19.70 7.60
C THR A 21 -12.16 -20.99 8.02
N SER A 22 -11.27 -21.49 7.17
CA SER A 22 -10.53 -22.71 7.43
C SER A 22 -9.30 -22.48 8.31
N VAL A 23 -8.62 -21.35 8.12
CA VAL A 23 -7.44 -20.94 8.90
C VAL A 23 -7.49 -19.42 9.06
N ASN A 24 -7.19 -18.92 10.26
CA ASN A 24 -7.07 -17.49 10.54
C ASN A 24 -5.95 -17.29 11.57
N GLU A 25 -4.74 -17.24 11.08
CA GLU A 25 -3.54 -16.92 11.87
C GLU A 25 -3.21 -15.41 11.72
N PRO A 26 -2.34 -14.85 12.57
CA PRO A 26 -2.02 -13.42 12.52
C PRO A 26 -1.50 -12.90 11.18
N LYS A 27 -0.84 -13.77 10.41
CA LYS A 27 -0.27 -13.41 9.09
C LYS A 27 -0.77 -14.25 7.92
N TYR A 28 -1.61 -15.26 8.17
CA TYR A 28 -2.12 -16.15 7.15
C TYR A 28 -3.60 -16.47 7.37
N GLY A 29 -4.40 -16.37 6.30
CA GLY A 29 -5.81 -16.73 6.33
C GLY A 29 -6.21 -17.53 5.10
N LYS A 30 -7.07 -18.54 5.33
CA LYS A 30 -7.69 -19.35 4.29
C LYS A 30 -9.20 -19.31 4.43
N PHE A 31 -9.87 -18.84 3.38
CA PHE A 31 -11.30 -18.59 3.34
C PHE A 31 -11.92 -19.34 2.16
N SER A 32 -13.06 -19.99 2.40
CA SER A 32 -13.82 -20.71 1.38
C SER A 32 -15.21 -20.09 1.24
N PHE A 33 -15.59 -19.74 0.01
CA PHE A 33 -16.87 -19.16 -0.34
C PHE A 33 -17.65 -20.17 -1.18
N GLN A 34 -18.84 -20.55 -0.73
CA GLN A 34 -19.66 -21.57 -1.41
C GLN A 34 -21.16 -21.40 -1.11
N PRO A 35 -22.03 -21.85 -2.03
CA PRO A 35 -21.76 -22.24 -3.40
C PRO A 35 -21.73 -21.05 -4.36
N LEU A 36 -20.87 -21.07 -5.37
CA LEU A 36 -20.77 -20.03 -6.40
C LEU A 36 -20.85 -20.66 -7.80
N ASP A 37 -21.38 -19.90 -8.78
CA ASP A 37 -21.22 -20.22 -10.21
C ASP A 37 -19.74 -20.03 -10.59
N ASP A 38 -19.15 -20.92 -11.39
CA ASP A 38 -17.75 -20.91 -11.80
C ASP A 38 -17.32 -19.56 -12.39
N ARG A 39 -18.16 -18.96 -13.21
CA ARG A 39 -17.89 -17.67 -13.85
C ARG A 39 -17.86 -16.54 -12.83
N ILE A 40 -18.81 -16.56 -11.89
CA ILE A 40 -18.86 -15.58 -10.80
C ILE A 40 -17.68 -15.78 -9.84
N ALA A 41 -17.34 -17.02 -9.50
CA ALA A 41 -16.18 -17.32 -8.66
C ALA A 41 -14.87 -16.74 -9.24
N THR A 42 -14.68 -16.88 -10.55
CA THR A 42 -13.52 -16.32 -11.26
C THR A 42 -13.49 -14.78 -11.19
N ILE A 43 -14.62 -14.12 -11.45
CA ILE A 43 -14.75 -12.66 -11.42
C ILE A 43 -14.48 -12.14 -10.01
N VAL A 44 -15.15 -12.72 -9.00
CA VAL A 44 -15.01 -12.31 -7.60
C VAL A 44 -13.58 -12.55 -7.10
N GLY A 45 -13.01 -13.74 -7.33
CA GLY A 45 -11.66 -14.09 -6.91
C GLY A 45 -10.60 -13.16 -7.49
N ASN A 46 -10.66 -12.88 -8.79
CA ASN A 46 -9.73 -11.98 -9.45
C ASN A 46 -9.90 -10.52 -8.99
N SER A 47 -11.13 -10.05 -8.85
CA SER A 47 -11.42 -8.68 -8.40
C SER A 47 -10.94 -8.45 -6.97
N LEU A 48 -11.25 -9.35 -6.06
CA LEU A 48 -10.79 -9.29 -4.67
C LEU A 48 -9.27 -9.35 -4.59
N ARG A 49 -8.62 -10.28 -5.32
CA ARG A 49 -7.17 -10.35 -5.36
C ARG A 49 -6.53 -9.01 -5.76
N ARG A 50 -7.05 -8.37 -6.80
CA ARG A 50 -6.54 -7.08 -7.28
C ARG A 50 -6.72 -5.97 -6.26
N VAL A 51 -7.89 -5.87 -5.65
CA VAL A 51 -8.20 -4.86 -4.62
C VAL A 51 -7.34 -5.06 -3.39
N LEU A 52 -7.19 -6.30 -2.91
CA LEU A 52 -6.39 -6.65 -1.75
C LEU A 52 -4.91 -6.26 -1.91
N LEU A 53 -4.34 -6.46 -3.11
CA LEU A 53 -2.93 -6.16 -3.39
C LEU A 53 -2.67 -4.67 -3.67
N SER A 54 -3.69 -3.89 -4.04
CA SER A 54 -3.47 -2.53 -4.55
C SER A 54 -4.20 -1.42 -3.81
N SER A 55 -5.24 -1.71 -3.04
CA SER A 55 -6.16 -0.66 -2.59
C SER A 55 -6.28 -0.54 -1.08
N LEU A 56 -5.71 -1.47 -0.33
CA LEU A 56 -5.68 -1.39 1.13
C LEU A 56 -4.66 -0.37 1.59
N PRO A 57 -5.02 0.51 2.54
CA PRO A 57 -4.09 1.46 3.13
C PRO A 57 -3.15 0.75 4.11
N GLY A 58 -1.93 1.25 4.21
CA GLY A 58 -0.93 0.84 5.17
C GLY A 58 0.02 1.99 5.49
N ALA A 59 1.07 1.71 6.25
CA ALA A 59 2.08 2.69 6.64
C ALA A 59 3.47 2.24 6.21
N SER A 60 4.30 3.20 5.82
CA SER A 60 5.68 2.95 5.40
C SER A 60 6.58 4.15 5.71
N VAL A 61 7.88 3.89 5.81
CA VAL A 61 8.88 4.95 5.83
C VAL A 61 8.91 5.62 4.46
N TYR A 62 8.97 6.97 4.43
CA TYR A 62 9.04 7.73 3.18
C TYR A 62 10.26 8.63 3.10
N TYR A 63 10.90 8.94 4.23
CA TYR A 63 12.21 9.58 4.26
C TYR A 63 12.97 9.22 5.52
N ILE A 64 14.29 9.44 5.47
CA ILE A 64 15.17 9.45 6.63
C ILE A 64 16.03 10.70 6.61
N LYS A 65 16.43 11.11 7.81
CA LYS A 65 17.42 12.16 8.00
C LYS A 65 18.42 11.66 9.05
N ILE A 66 19.68 11.54 8.67
CA ILE A 66 20.76 11.02 9.53
C ILE A 66 21.69 12.16 9.85
N ASP A 67 22.07 12.32 11.11
CA ASP A 67 22.99 13.35 11.54
C ASP A 67 24.37 13.16 10.90
N GLY A 68 24.88 14.23 10.31
CA GLY A 68 26.19 14.20 9.64
C GLY A 68 26.20 13.61 8.22
N VAL A 69 25.04 13.19 7.68
CA VAL A 69 24.89 12.62 6.33
C VAL A 69 24.20 13.62 5.43
N LEU A 70 24.76 13.84 4.24
CA LEU A 70 24.22 14.78 3.24
C LEU A 70 23.50 14.09 2.08
N HIS A 71 23.86 12.85 1.76
CA HIS A 71 23.31 12.10 0.64
C HIS A 71 23.36 10.59 0.89
N GLU A 72 22.61 9.83 0.15
CA GLU A 72 22.41 8.39 0.29
C GLU A 72 23.65 7.51 0.07
N PHE A 73 24.64 8.02 -0.65
CA PHE A 73 25.91 7.30 -0.93
C PHE A 73 27.01 7.59 0.11
N SER A 74 26.66 8.19 1.23
CA SER A 74 27.62 8.48 2.29
C SER A 74 27.90 7.23 3.12
N THR A 75 29.12 7.19 3.68
CA THR A 75 29.51 6.23 4.72
C THR A 75 29.64 6.94 6.05
N MET A 76 29.41 6.21 7.14
CA MET A 76 29.50 6.76 8.48
C MET A 76 30.64 6.10 9.26
N PRO A 77 31.53 6.88 9.93
CA PRO A 77 32.63 6.31 10.71
C PRO A 77 32.09 5.41 11.84
N GLY A 78 32.69 4.22 11.99
CA GLY A 78 32.29 3.28 13.04
C GLY A 78 30.95 2.56 12.83
N ILE A 79 30.33 2.70 11.67
CA ILE A 79 29.11 1.96 11.27
C ILE A 79 29.47 1.05 10.10
N VAL A 80 29.05 -0.21 10.16
CA VAL A 80 29.39 -1.23 9.16
C VAL A 80 28.61 -1.02 7.88
N GLU A 81 27.30 -0.73 7.99
CA GLU A 81 26.39 -0.52 6.88
C GLU A 81 26.52 0.91 6.33
N ASP A 82 26.45 1.06 5.02
CA ASP A 82 26.29 2.35 4.38
C ASP A 82 24.83 2.88 4.49
N VAL A 83 24.65 4.13 4.16
CA VAL A 83 23.32 4.79 4.25
C VAL A 83 22.28 4.09 3.38
N THR A 84 22.69 3.61 2.21
CA THR A 84 21.79 2.87 1.28
C THR A 84 21.34 1.56 1.91
N GLN A 85 22.22 0.82 2.57
CA GLN A 85 21.87 -0.43 3.26
C GLN A 85 20.93 -0.18 4.44
N ILE A 86 21.19 0.89 5.21
CA ILE A 86 20.30 1.31 6.31
C ILE A 86 18.91 1.65 5.76
N ALA A 87 18.84 2.42 4.68
CA ALA A 87 17.57 2.74 4.02
C ALA A 87 16.82 1.48 3.56
N LEU A 88 17.52 0.52 2.96
CA LEU A 88 16.95 -0.77 2.54
C LEU A 88 16.47 -1.62 3.74
N ASN A 89 17.13 -1.54 4.88
CA ASN A 89 16.67 -2.20 6.10
C ASN A 89 15.43 -1.51 6.65
N LEU A 90 15.40 -0.19 6.69
CA LEU A 90 14.24 0.60 7.14
C LEU A 90 12.99 0.38 6.26
N LYS A 91 13.13 0.13 4.97
CA LYS A 91 12.02 -0.28 4.08
C LYS A 91 11.31 -1.56 4.53
N LYS A 92 11.97 -2.41 5.31
CA LYS A 92 11.40 -3.66 5.84
C LYS A 92 10.62 -3.46 7.14
N LEU A 93 10.64 -2.26 7.72
CA LEU A 93 9.83 -1.94 8.90
C LEU A 93 8.34 -2.14 8.60
N ARG A 94 7.63 -2.68 9.58
CA ARG A 94 6.19 -2.88 9.52
C ARG A 94 5.55 -2.16 10.69
N PHE A 95 4.54 -1.37 10.34
CA PHE A 95 3.88 -0.50 11.31
C PHE A 95 2.39 -0.81 11.38
N ARG A 96 1.84 -0.68 12.58
CA ARG A 96 0.42 -0.47 12.78
C ARG A 96 0.23 0.98 13.24
N VAL A 97 -0.53 1.74 12.48
CA VAL A 97 -0.75 3.16 12.74
C VAL A 97 -2.22 3.39 13.08
N PHE A 98 -2.47 4.19 14.11
CA PHE A 98 -3.80 4.49 14.64
C PHE A 98 -4.31 5.87 14.22
N SER A 99 -3.53 6.64 13.44
CA SER A 99 -3.93 7.96 12.92
C SER A 99 -3.42 8.16 11.49
N ASP A 100 -4.15 8.96 10.69
CA ASP A 100 -3.81 9.22 9.28
C ASP A 100 -2.78 10.37 9.09
N ARG A 101 -2.12 10.81 10.17
CA ARG A 101 -1.13 11.90 10.10
C ARG A 101 0.27 11.34 9.87
N ASN A 102 1.09 12.09 9.13
CA ASN A 102 2.51 11.81 9.04
C ASN A 102 3.15 11.86 10.41
N LYS A 103 4.04 10.91 10.70
CA LYS A 103 4.72 10.76 11.99
C LYS A 103 6.22 10.80 11.79
N ILE A 104 6.89 11.28 12.83
CA ILE A 104 8.34 11.31 12.88
C ILE A 104 8.77 10.44 14.06
N LEU A 105 9.61 9.47 13.78
CA LEU A 105 10.22 8.59 14.78
C LEU A 105 11.70 8.94 14.91
N TYR A 106 12.25 8.74 16.08
CA TYR A 106 13.66 9.01 16.36
C TYR A 106 14.37 7.73 16.75
N LEU A 107 15.59 7.56 16.25
CA LEU A 107 16.50 6.51 16.65
C LEU A 107 17.80 7.14 17.13
N SER A 108 18.26 6.74 18.32
CA SER A 108 19.56 7.19 18.84
C SER A 108 20.25 6.01 19.52
N ALA A 109 21.38 5.60 18.94
CA ALA A 109 22.20 4.50 19.46
C ALA A 109 23.66 4.97 19.59
N LYS A 110 24.35 4.50 20.64
CA LYS A 110 25.77 4.84 20.90
C LYS A 110 26.55 3.62 21.40
N GLY A 111 27.82 3.54 21.02
CA GLY A 111 28.72 2.49 21.44
C GLY A 111 28.63 1.24 20.56
N ILE A 112 29.39 0.20 20.86
CA ILE A 112 29.46 -1.04 20.08
C ILE A 112 28.17 -1.86 20.27
N GLY A 113 27.53 -2.25 19.19
CA GLY A 113 26.36 -3.10 19.23
C GLY A 113 25.56 -3.14 17.94
N GLN A 114 24.57 -4.03 17.91
CA GLN A 114 23.58 -4.07 16.85
C GLN A 114 22.42 -3.12 17.18
N VAL A 115 22.05 -2.32 16.21
CA VAL A 115 20.90 -1.43 16.27
C VAL A 115 19.72 -2.13 15.59
N THR A 116 18.62 -2.23 16.30
CA THR A 116 17.41 -2.91 15.83
C THR A 116 16.21 -1.96 15.82
N ALA A 117 15.11 -2.40 15.27
CA ALA A 117 13.88 -1.62 15.27
C ALA A 117 13.31 -1.36 16.69
N ALA A 118 13.73 -2.15 17.70
CA ALA A 118 13.37 -1.92 19.08
C ALA A 118 14.00 -0.64 19.67
N ASP A 119 15.10 -0.16 19.10
CA ASP A 119 15.79 1.06 19.54
C ASP A 119 15.12 2.36 18.99
N ILE A 120 14.12 2.21 18.13
CA ILE A 120 13.34 3.33 17.61
C ILE A 120 12.36 3.79 18.69
N GLN A 121 12.39 5.08 18.98
CA GLN A 121 11.43 5.71 19.88
C GLN A 121 10.11 5.91 19.11
N ALA A 122 9.16 5.01 19.35
CA ALA A 122 7.83 5.08 18.77
C ALA A 122 6.89 5.94 19.63
N ASP A 123 6.02 6.68 18.96
CA ASP A 123 4.91 7.39 19.60
C ASP A 123 3.77 6.42 19.93
N SER A 124 2.88 6.80 20.86
CA SER A 124 1.69 6.02 21.23
C SER A 124 0.74 5.70 20.07
N GLU A 125 0.82 6.46 18.98
CA GLU A 125 -0.01 6.28 17.78
C GLU A 125 0.62 5.36 16.72
N ILE A 126 1.84 4.84 16.95
CA ILE A 126 2.55 3.92 16.06
C ILE A 126 3.08 2.73 16.84
N GLU A 127 2.79 1.53 16.36
CA GLU A 127 3.34 0.27 16.86
C GLU A 127 4.25 -0.34 15.79
N ILE A 128 5.49 -0.70 16.21
CA ILE A 128 6.44 -1.41 15.33
C ILE A 128 6.22 -2.91 15.52
N LEU A 129 5.87 -3.60 14.43
CA LEU A 129 5.48 -5.02 14.48
C LEU A 129 6.65 -5.99 14.38
N ASN A 130 7.81 -5.50 13.94
CA ASN A 130 9.03 -6.30 13.80
C ASN A 130 10.22 -5.69 14.54
N PRO A 131 10.17 -5.62 15.87
CA PRO A 131 11.20 -4.95 16.70
C PRO A 131 12.59 -5.59 16.59
N SER A 132 12.67 -6.86 16.22
CA SER A 132 13.94 -7.57 16.00
C SER A 132 14.61 -7.30 14.67
N LEU A 133 14.01 -6.46 13.82
CA LEU A 133 14.59 -6.12 12.52
C LEU A 133 15.92 -5.40 12.72
N HIS A 134 16.97 -5.93 12.10
CA HIS A 134 18.30 -5.31 12.08
C HIS A 134 18.30 -4.04 11.21
N ILE A 135 18.85 -2.96 11.74
CA ILE A 135 18.97 -1.66 11.04
C ILE A 135 20.44 -1.39 10.70
N ALA A 136 21.32 -1.40 11.70
CA ALA A 136 22.73 -1.09 11.54
C ALA A 136 23.59 -1.77 12.63
N THR A 137 24.90 -1.81 12.41
CA THR A 137 25.89 -2.32 13.37
C THR A 137 26.92 -1.24 13.69
N LEU A 138 27.03 -0.88 14.96
CA LEU A 138 28.06 0.02 15.46
C LEU A 138 29.30 -0.81 15.84
N SER A 139 30.44 -0.53 15.20
CA SER A 139 31.71 -1.30 15.37
C SER A 139 32.71 -0.65 16.31
N GLU A 140 32.53 0.65 16.62
CA GLU A 140 33.44 1.42 17.47
C GLU A 140 32.76 1.96 18.71
N LYS A 141 33.53 2.16 19.81
CA LYS A 141 33.00 2.66 21.08
C LYS A 141 32.46 4.09 20.99
N ASP A 142 33.07 4.89 20.13
CA ASP A 142 32.71 6.30 19.93
C ASP A 142 31.70 6.49 18.79
N ALA A 143 31.31 5.37 18.14
CA ALA A 143 30.29 5.42 17.08
C ALA A 143 28.92 5.80 17.67
N SER A 144 28.23 6.67 16.94
CA SER A 144 26.87 7.07 17.28
C SER A 144 26.05 7.15 16.02
N LEU A 145 24.81 6.65 16.10
CA LEU A 145 23.82 6.74 15.04
C LEU A 145 22.61 7.49 15.61
N SER A 146 22.36 8.67 15.05
CA SER A 146 21.19 9.47 15.35
C SER A 146 20.46 9.74 14.06
N MET A 147 19.16 9.39 14.00
CA MET A 147 18.34 9.61 12.81
C MET A 147 16.90 9.92 13.13
N GLU A 148 16.30 10.66 12.23
CA GLU A 148 14.87 10.93 12.13
C GLU A 148 14.29 10.06 11.01
N ILE A 149 13.18 9.40 11.28
CA ILE A 149 12.50 8.48 10.35
C ILE A 149 11.08 9.00 10.14
N GLY A 150 10.79 9.47 8.93
CA GLY A 150 9.46 9.88 8.55
C GLY A 150 8.59 8.69 8.15
N VAL A 151 7.42 8.56 8.77
CA VAL A 151 6.43 7.52 8.46
C VAL A 151 5.15 8.19 7.98
N THR A 152 4.62 7.69 6.87
CA THR A 152 3.36 8.17 6.30
C THR A 152 2.43 7.00 6.01
N THR A 153 1.14 7.30 5.85
CA THR A 153 0.11 6.36 5.41
C THR A 153 -0.17 6.54 3.93
N GLY A 154 -0.50 5.46 3.25
CA GLY A 154 -0.79 5.51 1.83
C GLY A 154 -1.31 4.19 1.29
N THR A 155 -1.45 4.11 -0.03
CA THR A 155 -1.85 2.90 -0.74
C THR A 155 -0.83 2.60 -1.84
N ARG A 156 -0.66 1.31 -2.18
CA ARG A 156 0.23 0.86 -3.26
C ARG A 156 1.71 1.13 -2.97
N TYR A 157 2.44 1.45 -4.03
CA TYR A 157 3.86 1.81 -4.03
C TYR A 157 4.02 3.25 -4.51
N ILE A 158 4.82 4.02 -3.77
CA ILE A 158 5.18 5.40 -4.14
C ILE A 158 6.71 5.45 -4.23
N CYS A 159 7.22 5.87 -5.39
CA CYS A 159 8.64 6.09 -5.60
C CYS A 159 9.11 7.34 -4.85
N ALA A 160 10.34 7.35 -4.38
CA ALA A 160 10.99 8.45 -3.69
C ALA A 160 10.87 9.79 -4.43
N ASP A 161 11.00 9.78 -5.75
CA ASP A 161 10.93 10.98 -6.61
C ASP A 161 9.55 11.68 -6.60
N LYS A 162 8.51 11.02 -6.06
CA LYS A 162 7.16 11.60 -5.99
C LYS A 162 6.89 12.40 -4.72
N TYR A 163 7.82 12.40 -3.78
CA TYR A 163 7.69 13.17 -2.55
C TYR A 163 8.21 14.61 -2.74
N THR A 164 7.44 15.41 -3.48
CA THR A 164 7.79 16.80 -3.82
C THR A 164 7.91 17.71 -2.59
N ASP A 165 7.23 17.37 -1.51
CA ASP A 165 7.29 18.11 -0.24
C ASP A 165 8.67 18.01 0.42
N LEU A 166 9.50 17.03 0.02
CA LEU A 166 10.87 16.83 0.50
C LEU A 166 11.91 17.51 -0.40
N GLU A 167 11.52 17.97 -1.58
CA GLU A 167 12.41 18.66 -2.51
C GLU A 167 12.95 19.96 -1.88
N GLY A 168 14.27 20.10 -1.91
CA GLY A 168 14.94 21.28 -1.35
C GLY A 168 15.18 21.25 0.16
N GLN A 169 14.74 20.23 0.89
CA GLN A 169 15.11 20.04 2.28
C GLN A 169 16.52 19.47 2.37
N MET A 170 17.40 20.16 3.09
CA MET A 170 18.78 19.70 3.25
C MET A 170 18.84 18.44 4.13
N ASN A 171 19.69 17.49 3.75
CA ASN A 171 19.97 16.26 4.51
C ASN A 171 18.79 15.29 4.65
N VAL A 172 17.73 15.46 3.88
CA VAL A 172 16.62 14.51 3.83
C VAL A 172 16.82 13.55 2.66
N ILE A 173 16.78 12.26 2.96
CA ILE A 173 16.93 11.18 1.98
C ILE A 173 15.56 10.54 1.79
N PRO A 174 14.91 10.75 0.65
CA PRO A 174 13.62 10.13 0.36
C PRO A 174 13.78 8.63 0.11
N ILE A 175 12.80 7.85 0.52
CA ILE A 175 12.78 6.39 0.39
C ILE A 175 11.50 5.97 -0.33
N ASP A 176 11.62 5.02 -1.25
CA ASP A 176 10.45 4.38 -1.85
C ASP A 176 9.59 3.71 -0.79
N SER A 177 8.31 3.97 -0.81
CA SER A 177 7.37 3.46 0.17
C SER A 177 6.48 2.38 -0.41
N TYR A 178 6.34 1.27 0.32
CA TYR A 178 5.42 0.18 0.00
C TYR A 178 4.39 0.04 1.12
N PHE A 179 3.15 0.41 0.82
CA PHE A 179 2.10 0.57 1.81
C PHE A 179 1.19 -0.66 1.98
N SER A 180 1.19 -1.59 1.01
CA SER A 180 0.24 -2.70 1.05
C SER A 180 0.47 -3.60 2.27
N PRO A 181 -0.55 -3.80 3.14
CA PRO A 181 -0.46 -4.73 4.25
C PRO A 181 -0.58 -6.20 3.80
N VAL A 182 -0.96 -6.43 2.55
CA VAL A 182 -1.11 -7.77 1.98
C VAL A 182 0.08 -8.09 1.08
N GLU A 183 0.83 -9.12 1.45
CA GLU A 183 2.03 -9.53 0.72
C GLU A 183 1.71 -10.47 -0.46
N LYS A 184 0.75 -11.39 -0.24
CA LYS A 184 0.39 -12.39 -1.25
C LYS A 184 -1.07 -12.76 -1.15
N VAL A 185 -1.70 -12.93 -2.30
CA VAL A 185 -3.07 -13.47 -2.43
C VAL A 185 -3.07 -14.55 -3.50
N CYS A 186 -3.54 -15.73 -3.13
CA CYS A 186 -3.84 -16.81 -4.07
C CYS A 186 -5.32 -17.13 -4.01
N TYR A 187 -5.92 -17.50 -5.13
CA TYR A 187 -7.26 -18.09 -5.13
C TYR A 187 -7.32 -19.30 -6.03
N ASN A 188 -8.19 -20.24 -5.69
CA ASN A 188 -8.44 -21.46 -6.44
C ASN A 188 -9.95 -21.72 -6.46
N ILE A 189 -10.44 -22.27 -7.57
CA ILE A 189 -11.85 -22.63 -7.74
C ILE A 189 -11.91 -24.16 -7.78
N GLN A 190 -12.67 -24.73 -6.86
CA GLN A 190 -12.86 -26.17 -6.72
C GLN A 190 -14.33 -26.52 -7.00
N LYS A 191 -14.59 -27.54 -7.78
CA LYS A 191 -15.94 -28.03 -7.99
C LYS A 191 -16.50 -28.58 -6.69
N LEU A 192 -17.75 -28.27 -6.40
CA LEU A 192 -18.43 -28.81 -5.23
C LEU A 192 -18.73 -30.30 -5.49
N GLU A 193 -18.22 -31.18 -4.63
CA GLU A 193 -18.41 -32.61 -4.75
C GLU A 193 -19.89 -32.95 -4.57
N GLY A 194 -20.45 -33.76 -5.48
CA GLY A 194 -21.85 -34.20 -5.45
C GLY A 194 -22.86 -33.19 -6.01
N ASP A 195 -22.43 -32.04 -6.53
CA ASP A 195 -23.34 -31.06 -7.14
C ASP A 195 -23.37 -31.20 -8.67
N SER A 196 -24.53 -31.64 -9.19
CA SER A 196 -24.79 -31.73 -10.62
C SER A 196 -25.12 -30.38 -11.28
N THR A 197 -25.23 -29.30 -10.50
CA THR A 197 -25.62 -27.95 -10.98
C THR A 197 -24.43 -27.11 -11.42
N GLY A 198 -23.18 -27.61 -11.33
CA GLY A 198 -21.98 -26.90 -11.76
C GLY A 198 -21.57 -25.76 -10.85
N ARG A 199 -21.93 -25.84 -9.55
CA ARG A 199 -21.49 -24.88 -8.55
C ARG A 199 -20.12 -25.21 -8.00
N SER A 200 -19.39 -24.21 -7.58
CA SER A 200 -18.02 -24.27 -7.13
C SER A 200 -17.80 -23.62 -5.78
N VAL A 201 -16.67 -23.93 -5.21
CA VAL A 201 -16.10 -23.31 -4.01
C VAL A 201 -14.94 -22.41 -4.43
N LEU A 202 -15.00 -21.14 -4.12
CA LEU A 202 -13.88 -20.22 -4.25
C LEU A 202 -13.05 -20.27 -2.97
N VAL A 203 -11.83 -20.80 -3.04
CA VAL A 203 -10.86 -20.82 -1.95
C VAL A 203 -9.89 -19.67 -2.13
N MET A 204 -9.80 -18.79 -1.14
CA MET A 204 -8.84 -17.67 -1.12
C MET A 204 -7.85 -17.85 0.02
N GLU A 205 -6.57 -17.66 -0.28
CA GLU A 205 -5.47 -17.68 0.68
C GLU A 205 -4.77 -16.33 0.66
N LEU A 206 -4.63 -15.73 1.86
CA LEU A 206 -4.04 -14.41 2.06
C LEU A 206 -2.87 -14.48 3.01
N TRP A 207 -1.79 -13.79 2.66
CA TRP A 207 -0.65 -13.54 3.54
C TRP A 207 -0.54 -12.04 3.79
N THR A 208 -0.45 -11.66 5.06
CA THR A 208 -0.31 -10.26 5.50
C THR A 208 1.01 -10.06 6.23
N ASP A 209 1.47 -8.84 6.31
CA ASP A 209 2.66 -8.44 7.06
C ASP A 209 2.47 -8.43 8.60
N GLY A 210 1.22 -8.60 9.06
CA GLY A 210 0.83 -8.58 10.47
C GLY A 210 0.26 -7.23 10.95
N SER A 211 0.30 -6.18 10.13
CA SER A 211 -0.35 -4.90 10.45
C SER A 211 -1.87 -5.00 10.43
N LEU A 212 -2.38 -5.90 9.60
CA LEU A 212 -3.79 -6.18 9.43
C LEU A 212 -4.04 -7.69 9.44
N LEU A 213 -5.06 -8.13 10.17
CA LEU A 213 -5.45 -9.54 10.17
C LEU A 213 -6.04 -9.94 8.80
N PRO A 214 -5.82 -11.20 8.35
CA PRO A 214 -6.30 -11.65 7.04
C PRO A 214 -7.82 -11.49 6.83
N ASN A 215 -8.62 -11.78 7.87
CA ASN A 215 -10.08 -11.62 7.83
C ASN A 215 -10.49 -10.14 7.70
N GLU A 216 -9.79 -9.24 8.40
CA GLU A 216 -10.02 -7.79 8.28
C GLU A 216 -9.59 -7.28 6.90
N ALA A 217 -8.46 -7.74 6.38
CA ALA A 217 -7.99 -7.40 5.04
C ALA A 217 -9.03 -7.78 3.99
N LEU A 218 -9.56 -9.01 4.07
CA LEU A 218 -10.59 -9.50 3.17
C LEU A 218 -11.88 -8.68 3.27
N SER A 219 -12.34 -8.39 4.50
CA SER A 219 -13.53 -7.58 4.76
C SER A 219 -13.39 -6.16 4.20
N ARG A 220 -12.25 -5.49 4.47
CA ARG A 220 -11.97 -4.15 3.95
C ARG A 220 -11.86 -4.14 2.41
N GLY A 221 -11.20 -5.15 1.83
CA GLY A 221 -11.11 -5.29 0.38
C GLY A 221 -12.47 -5.50 -0.29
N ALA A 222 -13.31 -6.36 0.30
CA ALA A 222 -14.69 -6.57 -0.17
C ALA A 222 -15.54 -5.31 -0.06
N LYS A 223 -15.40 -4.54 1.04
CA LYS A 223 -16.07 -3.26 1.22
C LYS A 223 -15.68 -2.25 0.13
N ILE A 224 -14.39 -2.07 -0.11
CA ILE A 224 -13.90 -1.17 -1.16
C ILE A 224 -14.51 -1.54 -2.51
N LEU A 225 -14.50 -2.84 -2.86
CA LEU A 225 -15.08 -3.30 -4.12
C LEU A 225 -16.59 -3.04 -4.18
N SER A 226 -17.31 -3.31 -3.09
CA SER A 226 -18.75 -3.05 -2.99
C SER A 226 -19.08 -1.58 -3.14
N ASP A 227 -18.32 -0.70 -2.49
CA ASP A 227 -18.54 0.75 -2.56
C ASP A 227 -18.39 1.26 -3.99
N TYR A 228 -17.36 0.81 -4.73
CA TYR A 228 -17.23 1.14 -6.15
C TYR A 228 -18.37 0.60 -7.00
N LEU A 229 -18.80 -0.65 -6.78
CA LEU A 229 -19.89 -1.25 -7.55
C LEU A 229 -21.23 -0.59 -7.26
N ASN A 230 -21.47 -0.11 -6.05
CA ASN A 230 -22.70 0.59 -5.67
C ASN A 230 -22.92 1.87 -6.50
N HIS A 231 -21.87 2.56 -6.93
CA HIS A 231 -21.99 3.70 -7.84
C HIS A 231 -22.63 3.32 -9.19
N PHE A 232 -22.36 2.11 -9.68
CA PHE A 232 -22.98 1.62 -10.92
C PHE A 232 -24.43 1.16 -10.71
N VAL A 233 -24.75 0.61 -9.54
CA VAL A 233 -26.13 0.21 -9.20
C VAL A 233 -27.05 1.42 -9.18
N GLY A 234 -26.56 2.58 -8.73
CA GLY A 234 -27.31 3.85 -8.68
C GLY A 234 -27.66 4.46 -10.04
N LEU A 235 -27.03 4.01 -11.15
CA LEU A 235 -27.27 4.59 -12.49
C LEU A 235 -28.74 4.43 -12.97
N LYS A 236 -29.49 3.43 -12.51
CA LYS A 236 -30.92 3.29 -12.82
C LYS A 236 -31.83 4.24 -12.03
N ALA A 237 -31.38 4.75 -10.89
CA ALA A 237 -32.18 5.60 -9.99
C ALA A 237 -31.90 7.11 -10.16
N GLY A 238 -30.96 7.50 -10.98
CA GLY A 238 -30.44 8.87 -10.96
C GLY A 238 -30.27 9.54 -12.29
N LEU A 239 -31.36 9.70 -13.06
CA LEU A 239 -31.48 10.89 -13.94
C LEU A 239 -31.81 12.16 -13.13
N GLU A 240 -31.99 12.04 -11.79
CA GLU A 240 -32.23 13.17 -10.90
C GLU A 240 -31.22 13.18 -9.76
N LYS A 241 -30.40 14.25 -9.75
CA LYS A 241 -29.49 14.67 -8.67
C LYS A 241 -28.17 13.91 -8.56
N VAL A 242 -27.25 14.16 -9.48
CA VAL A 242 -25.84 14.21 -9.12
C VAL A 242 -25.65 15.44 -8.22
N GLN A 243 -25.76 15.27 -6.93
CA GLN A 243 -25.17 16.24 -5.99
C GLN A 243 -23.66 16.18 -6.21
N LYS A 244 -23.12 17.33 -6.59
CA LYS A 244 -21.69 17.60 -6.64
C LYS A 244 -21.11 17.44 -5.24
N SER A 245 -20.68 16.25 -4.88
CA SER A 245 -19.79 16.03 -3.76
C SER A 245 -18.55 15.37 -4.33
N ASP A 246 -17.48 16.14 -4.36
CA ASP A 246 -16.08 15.74 -4.50
C ASP A 246 -15.72 14.83 -5.69
N CYS A 247 -16.17 15.20 -6.88
CA CYS A 247 -15.37 14.90 -8.05
C CYS A 247 -14.03 15.63 -7.85
N ILE A 248 -12.95 14.86 -7.62
CA ILE A 248 -11.60 15.35 -7.86
C ILE A 248 -11.68 16.05 -9.21
N GLN A 249 -11.64 17.37 -9.18
CA GLN A 249 -11.41 18.13 -10.38
C GLN A 249 -10.02 17.72 -10.86
N VAL A 250 -9.97 16.78 -11.79
CA VAL A 250 -8.84 16.69 -12.68
C VAL A 250 -8.88 18.05 -13.39
N GLN A 251 -8.12 18.99 -12.90
CA GLN A 251 -7.81 20.24 -13.58
C GLN A 251 -6.89 19.94 -14.77
N GLY A 252 -7.41 19.16 -15.69
CA GLY A 252 -7.04 19.25 -17.08
C GLY A 252 -8.00 20.28 -17.66
N THR A 253 -7.71 21.53 -17.50
CA THR A 253 -8.31 22.59 -18.31
C THR A 253 -8.02 22.18 -19.76
N ILE A 254 -9.05 21.70 -20.45
CA ILE A 254 -8.98 21.63 -21.93
C ILE A 254 -8.72 23.07 -22.32
N PRO A 255 -7.53 23.40 -22.85
CA PRO A 255 -7.23 24.77 -23.22
C PRO A 255 -8.32 25.23 -24.23
N PRO A 256 -8.82 26.46 -24.09
CA PRO A 256 -9.81 26.97 -25.05
C PRO A 256 -9.26 26.84 -26.47
N LEU A 257 -10.11 26.41 -27.38
CA LEU A 257 -9.75 26.20 -28.83
C LEU A 257 -9.06 27.43 -29.46
N ASP A 258 -9.29 28.61 -28.92
CA ASP A 258 -8.66 29.86 -29.35
C ASP A 258 -7.27 30.12 -28.73
N MET A 259 -6.73 29.18 -27.91
CA MET A 259 -5.43 29.34 -27.30
C MET A 259 -4.32 29.23 -28.35
N LYS A 260 -3.38 30.19 -28.32
CA LYS A 260 -2.24 30.17 -29.26
C LYS A 260 -1.28 29.04 -28.91
N VAL A 261 -0.72 28.42 -29.94
CA VAL A 261 0.26 27.34 -29.81
C VAL A 261 1.50 27.76 -29.01
N GLU A 262 1.78 29.06 -28.92
CA GLU A 262 2.87 29.63 -28.13
C GLU A 262 2.67 29.50 -26.62
N ASP A 263 1.42 29.46 -26.17
CA ASP A 263 1.07 29.40 -24.72
C ASP A 263 1.04 27.97 -24.16
N LEU A 264 1.33 26.93 -24.98
CA LEU A 264 1.20 25.52 -24.66
C LEU A 264 2.44 24.92 -23.98
N ASN A 265 3.43 25.67 -23.55
CA ASN A 265 4.65 25.15 -22.93
C ASN A 265 5.30 23.95 -23.69
N LEU A 266 5.25 23.96 -25.01
CA LEU A 266 5.82 22.91 -25.85
C LEU A 266 7.34 23.06 -25.96
N SER A 267 8.03 21.95 -26.23
CA SER A 267 9.45 22.01 -26.56
C SER A 267 9.69 22.89 -27.80
N VAL A 268 10.79 23.60 -27.85
CA VAL A 268 11.16 24.49 -28.96
C VAL A 268 11.06 23.80 -30.34
N ARG A 269 11.37 22.49 -30.36
CA ARG A 269 11.30 21.69 -31.59
C ARG A 269 9.85 21.46 -32.05
N ALA A 270 8.96 21.15 -31.10
CA ALA A 270 7.53 20.93 -31.37
C ALA A 270 6.86 22.23 -31.81
N LEU A 271 7.15 23.36 -31.15
CA LEU A 271 6.65 24.67 -31.46
C LEU A 271 7.05 25.09 -32.93
N ASN A 272 8.32 24.89 -33.28
CA ASN A 272 8.81 25.19 -34.61
C ASN A 272 8.18 24.31 -35.71
N CYS A 273 7.87 23.04 -35.41
CA CYS A 273 7.16 22.17 -36.34
C CYS A 273 5.73 22.65 -36.60
N LEU A 274 4.99 23.03 -35.56
CA LEU A 274 3.62 23.54 -35.68
C LEU A 274 3.58 24.88 -36.40
N LYS A 275 4.50 25.80 -36.12
CA LYS A 275 4.62 27.07 -36.85
C LYS A 275 4.92 26.87 -38.37
N ARG A 276 5.80 25.90 -38.69
CA ARG A 276 6.06 25.56 -40.12
C ARG A 276 4.87 24.90 -40.79
N ALA A 277 4.00 24.23 -40.06
CA ALA A 277 2.77 23.64 -40.56
C ALA A 277 1.62 24.65 -40.66
N GLY A 278 1.83 25.93 -40.27
CA GLY A 278 0.82 26.99 -40.33
C GLY A 278 -0.28 26.89 -39.28
N VAL A 279 -0.03 26.11 -38.17
CA VAL A 279 -0.98 25.97 -37.07
C VAL A 279 -0.70 27.05 -36.04
N GLU A 280 -1.59 28.03 -35.92
CA GLU A 280 -1.47 29.16 -34.99
C GLU A 280 -2.32 28.95 -33.70
N ASN A 281 -3.42 28.24 -33.81
CA ASN A 281 -4.38 27.99 -32.73
C ASN A 281 -4.72 26.50 -32.64
N LEU A 282 -5.33 26.06 -31.50
CA LEU A 282 -5.75 24.67 -31.24
C LEU A 282 -7.04 24.24 -31.94
N GLY A 283 -7.78 25.14 -32.55
CA GLY A 283 -9.04 24.92 -33.27
C GLY A 283 -8.97 25.01 -34.75
#